data_e0e42c1eb8d37231066c7f424dce9783
#
_entry.id   e0e42c1eb8d37231066c7f424dce9783
#
_cell.length_a   1.000
_cell.length_b   1.000
_cell.length_c   1.000
_cell.angle_alpha   90.00
_cell.angle_beta   90.00
_cell.angle_gamma   90.00
#
_symmetry.space_group_name_H-M   'P 1'
#
loop_
_entity.id
_entity.type
_entity.pdbx_description
1 polymer ?
#
loop_
_entity_poly.entity_id
_entity_poly.type
_entity_poly.pdbx_seq_one_letter_code
_entity_poly.pdbx_strand_id
1 'polypeptide(L)'
;MIETNYIEYSIKILCSILIGFIVGFERQIHSHDAGIKTNILVAVGSCIFSIMSYSIGGVDVGRISAQIVTGISFLCAGTIVKEKTNIRGLTTAGVLWVTASLGMCIGFGKFGFAFIAAGLIQLTLFIIQRIEHLWRKKK
;
A
#
# COMPACT_ATOMS: atom_id res chain seq x y z
N MET A 1 5.85 -13.80 -28.96
CA MET A 1 4.47 -13.85 -28.45
C MET A 1 4.57 -13.96 -26.94
N ILE A 2 4.13 -12.93 -26.22
CA ILE A 2 4.07 -12.99 -24.76
C ILE A 2 2.85 -13.87 -24.46
N GLU A 3 3.04 -15.11 -24.07
CA GLU A 3 1.95 -15.94 -23.58
C GLU A 3 1.37 -15.22 -22.36
N THR A 4 0.14 -14.78 -22.50
CA THR A 4 -0.57 -14.08 -21.43
C THR A 4 -0.94 -15.11 -20.37
N ASN A 5 -0.13 -15.21 -19.35
CA ASN A 5 -0.37 -16.17 -18.27
C ASN A 5 -1.41 -15.61 -17.29
N TYR A 6 -2.69 -15.73 -17.67
CA TYR A 6 -3.81 -15.25 -16.85
C TYR A 6 -3.81 -15.84 -15.43
N ILE A 7 -3.28 -17.05 -15.25
CA ILE A 7 -3.17 -17.69 -13.94
C ILE A 7 -2.19 -16.92 -13.07
N GLU A 8 -1.02 -16.54 -13.61
CA GLU A 8 -0.02 -15.75 -12.89
C GLU A 8 -0.58 -14.38 -12.50
N TYR A 9 -1.27 -13.71 -13.42
CA TYR A 9 -1.88 -12.41 -13.13
C TYR A 9 -2.95 -12.50 -12.05
N SER A 10 -3.78 -13.55 -12.08
CA SER A 10 -4.79 -13.81 -11.05
C SER A 10 -4.14 -14.02 -9.68
N ILE A 11 -3.07 -14.79 -9.60
CA ILE A 11 -2.32 -15.00 -8.35
C ILE A 11 -1.75 -13.67 -7.82
N LYS A 12 -1.17 -12.83 -8.68
CA LYS A 12 -0.66 -11.51 -8.30
C LYS A 12 -1.76 -10.62 -7.73
N ILE A 13 -2.91 -10.59 -8.38
CA ILE A 13 -4.07 -9.80 -7.91
C ILE A 13 -4.57 -10.34 -6.56
N LEU A 14 -4.72 -11.65 -6.40
CA LEU A 14 -5.14 -12.26 -5.13
C LEU A 14 -4.16 -11.96 -3.99
N CYS A 15 -2.87 -12.05 -4.23
CA CYS A 15 -1.85 -11.68 -3.25
C CYS A 15 -1.90 -10.19 -2.88
N SER A 16 -2.19 -9.33 -3.85
CA SER A 16 -2.37 -7.88 -3.60
C SER A 16 -3.61 -7.58 -2.78
N ILE A 17 -4.72 -8.29 -3.04
CA ILE A 17 -5.93 -8.21 -2.21
C ILE A 17 -5.60 -8.62 -0.78
N LEU A 18 -4.89 -9.72 -0.59
CA LEU A 18 -4.51 -10.22 0.73
C LEU A 18 -3.64 -9.20 1.49
N ILE A 19 -2.62 -8.64 0.86
CA ILE A 19 -1.78 -7.60 1.49
C ILE A 19 -2.59 -6.35 1.82
N GLY A 20 -3.39 -5.86 0.89
CA GLY A 20 -4.26 -4.70 1.13
C GLY A 20 -5.27 -4.95 2.24
N PHE A 21 -5.79 -6.18 2.35
CA PHE A 21 -6.66 -6.60 3.45
C PHE A 21 -5.91 -6.58 4.79
N ILE A 22 -4.72 -7.19 4.88
CA ILE A 22 -3.92 -7.25 6.12
C ILE A 22 -3.62 -5.83 6.62
N VAL A 23 -3.13 -4.95 5.76
CA VAL A 23 -2.83 -3.56 6.13
C VAL A 23 -4.10 -2.79 6.49
N GLY A 24 -5.14 -2.92 5.67
CA GLY A 24 -6.40 -2.20 5.87
C GLY A 24 -7.19 -2.67 7.09
N PHE A 25 -7.07 -3.94 7.49
CA PHE A 25 -7.75 -4.51 8.65
C PHE A 25 -7.28 -3.87 9.95
N GLU A 26 -5.98 -3.73 10.14
CA GLU A 26 -5.42 -3.00 11.28
C GLU A 26 -5.93 -1.55 11.32
N ARG A 27 -5.95 -0.87 10.19
CA ARG A 27 -6.43 0.51 10.08
C ARG A 27 -7.94 0.63 10.39
N GLN A 28 -8.73 -0.33 9.94
CA GLN A 28 -10.18 -0.36 10.19
C GLN A 28 -10.52 -0.54 11.67
N ILE A 29 -9.80 -1.44 12.38
CA ILE A 29 -10.01 -1.68 13.82
C ILE A 29 -9.72 -0.42 14.63
N HIS A 30 -8.72 0.36 14.25
CA HIS A 30 -8.33 1.58 14.95
C HIS A 30 -9.06 2.85 14.44
N SER A 31 -10.14 2.69 13.65
CA SER A 31 -11.00 3.78 13.15
C SER A 31 -10.22 4.87 12.39
N HIS A 32 -9.25 4.47 11.57
CA HIS A 32 -8.54 5.38 10.68
C HIS A 32 -9.30 5.60 9.37
N ASP A 33 -9.12 6.76 8.73
CA ASP A 33 -9.87 7.19 7.54
C ASP A 33 -9.73 6.25 6.33
N ALA A 34 -8.55 5.63 6.12
CA ALA A 34 -8.32 4.65 5.06
C ALA A 34 -8.32 3.22 5.61
N GLY A 35 -9.48 2.56 5.58
CA GLY A 35 -9.69 1.20 6.04
C GLY A 35 -9.40 0.12 4.98
N ILE A 36 -10.05 -1.05 5.13
CA ILE A 36 -9.84 -2.25 4.30
C ILE A 36 -10.05 -1.95 2.81
N LYS A 37 -11.19 -1.36 2.44
CA LYS A 37 -11.54 -1.13 1.02
C LYS A 37 -10.48 -0.30 0.31
N THR A 38 -10.07 0.80 0.92
CA THR A 38 -9.09 1.74 0.34
C THR A 38 -7.73 1.06 0.15
N ASN A 39 -7.24 0.35 1.17
CA ASN A 39 -5.95 -0.33 1.10
C ASN A 39 -5.94 -1.48 0.07
N ILE A 40 -7.02 -2.25 -0.06
CA ILE A 40 -7.15 -3.26 -1.11
C ILE A 40 -7.08 -2.61 -2.50
N LEU A 41 -7.87 -1.56 -2.74
CA LEU A 41 -7.91 -0.90 -4.04
C LEU A 41 -6.55 -0.29 -4.41
N VAL A 42 -5.84 0.30 -3.46
CA VAL A 42 -4.50 0.87 -3.68
C VAL A 42 -3.49 -0.22 -4.00
N ALA A 43 -3.47 -1.33 -3.25
CA ALA A 43 -2.57 -2.45 -3.51
C ALA A 43 -2.83 -3.10 -4.88
N VAL A 44 -4.10 -3.39 -5.19
CA VAL A 44 -4.52 -4.01 -6.45
C VAL A 44 -4.25 -3.09 -7.64
N GLY A 45 -4.61 -1.82 -7.54
CA GLY A 45 -4.36 -0.84 -8.61
C GLY A 45 -2.87 -0.73 -8.94
N SER A 46 -2.02 -0.60 -7.91
CA SER A 46 -0.56 -0.55 -8.08
C SER A 46 0.00 -1.85 -8.67
N CYS A 47 -0.54 -3.01 -8.27
CA CYS A 47 -0.17 -4.30 -8.84
C CYS A 47 -0.53 -4.39 -10.32
N ILE A 48 -1.74 -4.02 -10.71
CA ILE A 48 -2.21 -4.05 -12.10
C ILE A 48 -1.33 -3.14 -12.98
N PHE A 49 -1.08 -1.90 -12.56
CA PHE A 49 -0.21 -0.98 -13.30
C PHE A 49 1.21 -1.53 -13.46
N SER A 50 1.74 -2.22 -12.43
CA SER A 50 3.07 -2.83 -12.49
C SER A 50 3.11 -4.03 -13.46
N ILE A 51 2.06 -4.87 -13.47
CA ILE A 51 1.90 -5.95 -14.43
C ILE A 51 1.85 -5.38 -15.85
N MET A 52 1.04 -4.36 -16.07
CA MET A 52 0.92 -3.71 -17.40
C MET A 52 2.23 -3.07 -17.84
N SER A 53 2.94 -2.40 -16.92
CA SER A 53 4.25 -1.82 -17.18
C SER A 53 5.25 -2.85 -17.69
N TYR A 54 5.27 -4.03 -17.06
CA TYR A 54 6.13 -5.13 -17.47
C TYR A 54 5.68 -5.81 -18.77
N SER A 55 4.36 -5.95 -18.99
CA SER A 55 3.78 -6.67 -20.13
C SER A 55 3.86 -5.90 -21.45
N ILE A 56 3.82 -4.57 -21.42
CA ILE A 56 3.87 -3.73 -22.63
C ILE A 56 5.23 -3.85 -23.33
N GLY A 57 6.26 -4.31 -22.62
CA GLY A 57 7.58 -4.60 -23.16
C GLY A 57 8.12 -3.42 -23.96
N GLY A 58 9.03 -2.69 -23.46
CA GLY A 58 9.59 -1.56 -24.15
C GLY A 58 10.69 -0.90 -23.33
N VAL A 59 11.24 0.14 -23.88
CA VAL A 59 12.46 0.79 -23.40
C VAL A 59 12.36 1.34 -21.97
N ASP A 60 11.14 1.37 -21.36
CA ASP A 60 10.97 2.07 -20.08
C ASP A 60 9.90 1.49 -19.15
N VAL A 61 10.15 0.27 -18.63
CA VAL A 61 9.34 -0.33 -17.56
C VAL A 61 9.29 0.57 -16.31
N GLY A 62 10.34 1.35 -16.07
CA GLY A 62 10.42 2.28 -14.95
C GLY A 62 9.45 3.44 -15.03
N ARG A 63 9.08 3.88 -16.22
CA ARG A 63 8.28 5.09 -16.40
C ARG A 63 6.86 4.98 -15.86
N ILE A 64 6.14 3.90 -16.16
CA ILE A 64 4.79 3.67 -15.61
C ILE A 64 4.88 3.50 -14.10
N SER A 65 5.88 2.76 -13.61
CA SER A 65 6.10 2.56 -12.18
C SER A 65 6.38 3.86 -11.43
N ALA A 66 7.16 4.76 -12.02
CA ALA A 66 7.40 6.09 -11.46
C ALA A 66 6.10 6.93 -11.38
N GLN A 67 5.21 6.79 -12.36
CA GLN A 67 3.91 7.46 -12.35
C GLN A 67 2.96 6.90 -11.30
N ILE A 68 3.06 5.62 -10.92
CA ILE A 68 2.31 5.07 -9.79
C ILE A 68 2.70 5.81 -8.50
N VAL A 69 4.00 6.00 -8.24
CA VAL A 69 4.51 6.71 -7.07
C VAL A 69 4.02 8.16 -7.03
N THR A 70 4.01 8.82 -8.17
CA THR A 70 3.48 10.20 -8.30
C THR A 70 1.96 10.24 -8.09
N GLY A 71 1.22 9.34 -8.73
CA GLY A 71 -0.23 9.30 -8.67
C GLY A 71 -0.78 8.97 -7.28
N ILE A 72 -0.17 8.04 -6.57
CA ILE A 72 -0.59 7.73 -5.20
C ILE A 72 -0.37 8.91 -4.25
N SER A 73 0.61 9.77 -4.52
CA SER A 73 0.86 10.96 -3.71
C SER A 73 -0.33 11.92 -3.72
N PHE A 74 -1.08 11.99 -4.81
CA PHE A 74 -2.33 12.76 -4.89
C PHE A 74 -3.41 12.20 -3.95
N LEU A 75 -3.61 10.88 -3.94
CA LEU A 75 -4.54 10.23 -3.01
C LEU A 75 -4.09 10.41 -1.55
N CYS A 76 -2.80 10.29 -1.29
CA CYS A 76 -2.23 10.52 0.04
C CYS A 76 -2.45 11.96 0.51
N ALA A 77 -2.24 12.94 -0.35
CA ALA A 77 -2.51 14.34 -0.04
C ALA A 77 -3.98 14.58 0.32
N GLY A 78 -4.91 13.89 -0.35
CA GLY A 78 -6.33 13.95 -0.07
C GLY A 78 -6.74 13.45 1.33
N THR A 79 -5.89 12.67 2.00
CA THR A 79 -6.14 12.20 3.38
C THR A 79 -5.59 13.14 4.45
N ILE A 80 -4.81 14.14 4.06
CA ILE A 80 -4.19 15.08 5.00
C ILE A 80 -5.08 16.30 5.17
N VAL A 81 -5.60 16.50 6.38
CA VAL A 81 -6.47 17.63 6.72
C VAL A 81 -5.77 18.53 7.73
N LYS A 82 -5.72 19.82 7.43
CA LYS A 82 -5.21 20.86 8.33
C LYS A 82 -6.38 21.54 9.03
N GLU A 83 -6.48 21.39 10.35
CA GLU A 83 -7.44 22.06 11.22
C GLU A 83 -6.71 23.07 12.10
N LYS A 84 -6.83 24.35 11.81
CA LYS A 84 -6.18 25.46 12.57
C LYS A 84 -4.71 25.18 12.92
N THR A 85 -4.46 24.60 14.09
CA THR A 85 -3.10 24.27 14.59
C THR A 85 -2.76 22.78 14.51
N ASN A 86 -3.70 21.91 14.09
CA ASN A 86 -3.49 20.46 14.07
C ASN A 86 -3.52 19.93 12.63
N ILE A 87 -2.64 18.97 12.33
CA ILE A 87 -2.60 18.26 11.05
C ILE A 87 -2.96 16.80 11.33
N ARG A 88 -3.97 16.28 10.63
CA ARG A 88 -4.45 14.90 10.73
C ARG A 88 -4.20 14.16 9.42
N GLY A 89 -4.19 12.83 9.46
CA GLY A 89 -4.09 11.99 8.27
C GLY A 89 -2.68 11.69 7.76
N LEU A 90 -1.61 12.25 8.36
CA LEU A 90 -0.23 12.02 7.91
C LEU A 90 0.17 10.53 7.95
N THR A 91 -0.15 9.82 9.04
CA THR A 91 0.11 8.38 9.15
C THR A 91 -0.72 7.59 8.14
N THR A 92 -1.97 7.96 7.93
CA THR A 92 -2.84 7.36 6.91
C THR A 92 -2.26 7.53 5.52
N ALA A 93 -1.80 8.72 5.17
CA ALA A 93 -1.12 9.00 3.91
C ALA A 93 0.14 8.12 3.73
N GLY A 94 0.97 8.01 4.76
CA GLY A 94 2.15 7.14 4.75
C GLY A 94 1.82 5.67 4.55
N VAL A 95 0.77 5.17 5.22
CA VAL A 95 0.32 3.77 5.06
C VAL A 95 -0.19 3.51 3.64
N LEU A 96 -0.98 4.41 3.05
CA LEU A 96 -1.44 4.26 1.67
C LEU A 96 -0.27 4.22 0.68
N TRP A 97 0.74 5.08 0.88
CA TRP A 97 1.93 5.12 0.05
C TRP A 97 2.72 3.82 0.12
N VAL A 98 2.89 3.27 1.32
CA VAL A 98 3.50 1.96 1.54
C VAL A 98 2.66 0.84 0.92
N THR A 99 1.34 0.86 1.08
CA THR A 99 0.43 -0.15 0.49
C THR A 99 0.55 -0.19 -1.03
N ALA A 100 0.68 0.97 -1.68
CA ALA A 100 0.94 1.04 -3.11
C ALA A 100 2.28 0.38 -3.49
N SER A 101 3.34 0.64 -2.72
CA SER A 101 4.65 0.03 -2.98
C SER A 101 4.64 -1.49 -2.82
N LEU A 102 3.89 -2.03 -1.85
CA LEU A 102 3.70 -3.47 -1.67
C LEU A 102 2.95 -4.08 -2.86
N GLY A 103 1.91 -3.42 -3.35
CA GLY A 103 1.20 -3.82 -4.57
C GLY A 103 2.11 -3.85 -5.80
N MET A 104 2.99 -2.85 -5.95
CA MET A 104 4.00 -2.82 -7.01
C MET A 104 4.96 -4.02 -6.92
N CYS A 105 5.46 -4.34 -5.72
CA CYS A 105 6.34 -5.48 -5.50
C CYS A 105 5.70 -6.79 -5.98
N ILE A 106 4.42 -7.00 -5.67
CA ILE A 106 3.67 -8.18 -6.13
C ILE A 106 3.52 -8.17 -7.65
N GLY A 107 3.17 -7.03 -8.23
CA GLY A 107 3.05 -6.87 -9.68
C GLY A 107 4.33 -7.27 -10.42
N PHE A 108 5.49 -6.94 -9.87
CA PHE A 108 6.80 -7.35 -10.37
C PHE A 108 7.24 -8.77 -9.94
N GLY A 109 6.36 -9.56 -9.31
CA GLY A 109 6.65 -10.93 -8.90
C GLY A 109 7.53 -11.06 -7.66
N LYS A 110 7.74 -9.98 -6.88
CA LYS A 110 8.56 -9.96 -5.66
C LYS A 110 7.71 -10.30 -4.42
N PHE A 111 7.01 -11.43 -4.46
CA PHE A 111 6.06 -11.85 -3.41
C PHE A 111 6.70 -11.92 -2.02
N GLY A 112 7.82 -12.68 -1.88
CA GLY A 112 8.48 -12.86 -0.59
C GLY A 112 8.87 -11.53 0.04
N PHE A 113 9.45 -10.61 -0.75
CA PHE A 113 9.80 -9.27 -0.28
C PHE A 113 8.56 -8.49 0.17
N ALA A 114 7.47 -8.53 -0.60
CA ALA A 114 6.24 -7.80 -0.27
C ALA A 114 5.64 -8.28 1.06
N PHE A 115 5.55 -9.59 1.30
CA PHE A 115 5.00 -10.13 2.54
C PHE A 115 5.90 -9.89 3.74
N ILE A 116 7.22 -10.02 3.61
CA ILE A 116 8.17 -9.69 4.68
C ILE A 116 8.07 -8.20 5.04
N ALA A 117 8.09 -7.32 4.05
CA ALA A 117 7.97 -5.88 4.26
C ALA A 117 6.63 -5.52 4.92
N ALA A 118 5.52 -6.10 4.47
CA ALA A 118 4.21 -5.89 5.08
C ALA A 118 4.21 -6.30 6.56
N GLY A 119 4.78 -7.47 6.89
CA GLY A 119 4.88 -7.95 8.26
C GLY A 119 5.72 -7.04 9.16
N LEU A 120 6.88 -6.59 8.68
CA LEU A 120 7.76 -5.67 9.41
C LEU A 120 7.09 -4.31 9.66
N ILE A 121 6.40 -3.77 8.66
CA ILE A 121 5.69 -2.49 8.77
C ILE A 121 4.54 -2.60 9.79
N GLN A 122 3.74 -3.66 9.72
CA GLN A 122 2.66 -3.88 10.69
C GLN A 122 3.19 -4.06 12.12
N LEU A 123 4.27 -4.80 12.28
CA LEU A 123 4.94 -4.95 13.58
C LEU A 123 5.43 -3.60 14.12
N THR A 124 6.03 -2.78 13.26
CA THR A 124 6.50 -1.44 13.63
C THR A 124 5.36 -0.54 14.08
N LEU A 125 4.27 -0.50 13.31
CA LEU A 125 3.08 0.29 13.67
C LEU A 125 2.48 -0.17 14.99
N PHE A 126 2.37 -1.48 15.21
CA PHE A 126 1.87 -2.04 16.46
C PHE A 126 2.73 -1.66 17.66
N ILE A 127 4.06 -1.76 17.55
CA ILE A 127 5.00 -1.39 18.62
C ILE A 127 4.87 0.09 18.96
N ILE A 128 4.85 0.96 17.94
CA ILE A 128 4.76 2.42 18.14
C ILE A 128 3.43 2.79 18.83
N GLN A 129 2.31 2.21 18.40
CA GLN A 129 1.00 2.44 19.02
C GLN A 129 1.00 2.02 20.51
N ARG A 130 1.66 0.91 20.83
CA ARG A 130 1.80 0.47 22.23
C ARG A 130 2.60 1.46 23.08
N ILE A 131 3.70 1.96 22.53
CA ILE A 131 4.54 2.97 23.21
C ILE A 131 3.76 4.26 23.43
N GLU A 132 3.07 4.77 22.41
CA GLU A 132 2.26 5.99 22.53
C GLU A 132 1.13 5.85 23.55
N HIS A 133 0.46 4.68 23.61
CA HIS A 133 -0.57 4.41 24.60
C HIS A 133 -0.03 4.44 26.03
N LEU A 134 1.16 3.87 26.27
CA LEU A 134 1.81 3.89 27.57
C LEU A 134 2.22 5.32 28.01
N TRP A 135 2.66 6.16 27.07
CA TRP A 135 3.03 7.54 27.36
C TRP A 135 1.83 8.42 27.69
N ARG A 136 0.70 8.20 27.00
CA ARG A 136 -0.55 8.95 27.28
C ARG A 136 -1.15 8.64 28.65
N LYS A 137 -0.93 7.45 29.20
CA LYS A 137 -1.37 7.07 30.55
C LYS A 137 -0.54 7.68 31.69
N LYS A 138 0.66 8.21 31.38
CA LYS A 138 1.55 8.83 32.36
C LYS A 138 1.40 10.36 32.50
N LYS A 139 0.57 10.97 31.64
CA LYS A 139 0.18 12.39 31.73
C LYS A 139 -1.25 12.51 32.26
#